data_114d39fe03833ab259dae501d7613e4a
#
_entry.id   114d39fe03833ab259dae501d7613e4a
#
_cell.length_a   1.000
_cell.length_b   1.000
_cell.length_c   1.000
_cell.angle_alpha   90.00
_cell.angle_beta   90.00
_cell.angle_gamma   90.00
#
_symmetry.space_group_name_H-M   'P 1'
#
loop_
_entity.id
_entity.type
_entity.pdbx_description
1 polymer ?
#
loop_
_entity_poly.entity_id
_entity_poly.type
_entity_poly.pdbx_seq_one_letter_code
_entity_poly.pdbx_strand_id
1 'polypeptide(L)'
;MNQVTDQQIIEILRKEAVPALGCTEPVACALACAKCKEVLGGVPERLDVLVSGNIYKNGMGVGIPGTGMGGLPIAAALGAVCGKSEYGLEVLKEVNVGDNLQRAKDMLGQVTVSLKEDAPDKLYAEALATKGNDRVKVIIAHTHTNIVLVEKNGEEIFKREFRLDTSKPEDKGPELSVKRIWDFVHEVDVKDIEFVLQGAEMNKAISAEGLNSEYGLQIGKTLKENIDKGLLEDDLLNRTLIRATAASDARMDGCPKPVMTNSGSGNQGITVYLPVVVAAEKFGASREQLARALALSNLIAVHIHHYMGHLSALCGILIAGTGAASAITYLMGGTYDNMVNTIKTMCSNLTGMMCDGAKQGCALKVYSGVSAAVQAALLSMRGIKTNNDGIVEEDIERTIRNVGLIGTKGMEETDKTILNIMCNKK
;
A
#
# COMPACT_ATOMS: atom_id res chain seq x y z
N MET A 1 -2.04 19.88 -24.13
CA MET A 1 -1.19 19.28 -23.09
C MET A 1 -0.18 18.39 -23.78
N ASN A 2 1.11 18.48 -23.45
CA ASN A 2 2.11 17.57 -24.03
C ASN A 2 1.83 16.15 -23.55
N GLN A 3 1.77 15.22 -24.49
CA GLN A 3 1.55 13.80 -24.19
C GLN A 3 2.72 13.25 -23.35
N VAL A 4 2.43 12.48 -22.31
CA VAL A 4 3.46 11.86 -21.43
C VAL A 4 4.36 10.95 -22.25
N THR A 5 5.68 11.14 -22.15
CA THR A 5 6.67 10.34 -22.89
C THR A 5 6.84 8.95 -22.28
N ASP A 6 7.36 7.98 -23.05
CA ASP A 6 7.65 6.62 -22.55
C ASP A 6 8.62 6.66 -21.38
N GLN A 7 9.65 7.50 -21.45
CA GLN A 7 10.63 7.66 -20.37
C GLN A 7 9.97 8.12 -19.07
N GLN A 8 9.03 9.07 -19.13
CA GLN A 8 8.29 9.54 -17.95
C GLN A 8 7.40 8.42 -17.38
N ILE A 9 6.79 7.57 -18.23
CA ILE A 9 5.99 6.43 -17.77
C ILE A 9 6.87 5.39 -17.07
N ILE A 10 8.06 5.10 -17.59
CA ILE A 10 9.04 4.21 -16.97
C ILE A 10 9.48 4.75 -15.60
N GLU A 11 9.73 6.06 -15.51
CA GLU A 11 10.09 6.73 -14.24
C GLU A 11 8.96 6.64 -13.20
N ILE A 12 7.70 6.82 -13.63
CA ILE A 12 6.52 6.61 -12.77
C ILE A 12 6.48 5.18 -12.26
N LEU A 13 6.63 4.18 -13.13
CA LEU A 13 6.67 2.77 -12.72
C LEU A 13 7.75 2.50 -11.68
N ARG A 14 8.98 3.01 -11.89
CA ARG A 14 10.10 2.83 -10.98
C ARG A 14 9.90 3.52 -9.63
N LYS A 15 9.23 4.66 -9.62
CA LYS A 15 8.91 5.43 -8.41
C LYS A 15 7.81 4.78 -7.58
N GLU A 16 6.78 4.25 -8.24
CA GLU A 16 5.58 3.76 -7.58
C GLU A 16 5.64 2.26 -7.21
N ALA A 17 6.50 1.48 -7.91
CA ALA A 17 6.74 0.07 -7.63
C ALA A 17 8.10 -0.10 -6.92
N VAL A 18 8.09 -0.02 -5.59
CA VAL A 18 9.30 -0.10 -4.76
C VAL A 18 9.15 -1.17 -3.67
N PRO A 19 10.25 -1.86 -3.30
CA PRO A 19 10.24 -2.79 -2.17
C PRO A 19 9.94 -2.10 -0.85
N ALA A 20 9.17 -2.76 0.03
CA ALA A 20 8.95 -2.33 1.40
C ALA A 20 8.86 -3.52 2.35
N LEU A 21 9.35 -3.34 3.58
CA LEU A 21 9.24 -4.30 4.67
C LEU A 21 8.23 -3.80 5.69
N GLY A 22 7.11 -4.53 5.83
CA GLY A 22 6.02 -4.13 6.72
C GLY A 22 5.15 -3.00 6.16
N CYS A 23 4.45 -2.28 7.05
CA CYS A 23 3.60 -1.12 6.69
C CYS A 23 4.35 0.19 6.91
N THR A 24 4.13 1.14 6.01
CA THR A 24 4.87 2.40 5.96
C THR A 24 4.52 3.37 7.09
N GLU A 25 3.32 3.32 7.63
CA GLU A 25 2.89 4.18 8.73
C GLU A 25 3.63 3.88 10.05
N PRO A 26 3.75 2.62 10.51
CA PRO A 26 4.62 2.29 11.63
C PRO A 26 6.09 2.62 11.36
N VAL A 27 6.55 2.46 10.12
CA VAL A 27 7.92 2.80 9.71
C VAL A 27 8.17 4.30 9.87
N ALA A 28 7.23 5.18 9.52
CA ALA A 28 7.38 6.63 9.72
C ALA A 28 7.56 6.98 11.21
N CYS A 29 6.76 6.34 12.10
CA CYS A 29 6.92 6.51 13.54
C CYS A 29 8.28 6.01 14.03
N ALA A 30 8.69 4.81 13.61
CA ALA A 30 9.98 4.23 13.99
C ALA A 30 11.15 5.09 13.49
N LEU A 31 11.05 5.64 12.28
CA LEU A 31 12.08 6.50 11.69
C LEU A 31 12.24 7.82 12.47
N ALA A 32 11.13 8.45 12.86
CA ALA A 32 11.17 9.64 13.71
C ALA A 32 11.85 9.34 15.06
N CYS A 33 11.52 8.21 15.68
CA CYS A 33 12.10 7.75 16.94
C CYS A 33 13.59 7.38 16.81
N ALA A 34 13.98 6.73 15.69
CA ALA A 34 15.37 6.41 15.39
C ALA A 34 16.21 7.69 15.26
N LYS A 35 15.68 8.70 14.59
CA LYS A 35 16.35 9.99 14.46
C LYS A 35 16.46 10.71 15.81
N CYS A 36 15.44 10.64 16.66
CA CYS A 36 15.53 11.15 18.03
C CYS A 36 16.66 10.48 18.81
N LYS A 37 16.75 9.13 18.77
CA LYS A 37 17.82 8.38 19.44
C LYS A 37 19.22 8.81 18.96
N GLU A 38 19.40 8.98 17.68
CA GLU A 38 20.68 9.41 17.09
C GLU A 38 21.12 10.77 17.62
N VAL A 39 20.20 11.74 17.66
CA VAL A 39 20.49 13.10 18.12
C VAL A 39 20.69 13.18 19.65
N LEU A 40 20.00 12.31 20.41
CA LEU A 40 20.21 12.15 21.87
C LEU A 40 21.52 11.44 22.21
N GLY A 41 22.12 10.72 21.26
CA GLY A 41 23.31 9.90 21.50
C GLY A 41 23.02 8.63 22.33
N GLY A 42 21.81 8.09 22.27
CA GLY A 42 21.44 6.85 22.95
C GLY A 42 19.93 6.66 23.10
N VAL A 43 19.53 5.50 23.65
CA VAL A 43 18.13 5.16 23.87
C VAL A 43 17.49 6.17 24.83
N PRO A 44 16.32 6.74 24.51
CA PRO A 44 15.61 7.68 25.39
C PRO A 44 15.02 6.98 26.61
N GLU A 45 14.81 7.75 27.69
CA GLU A 45 14.14 7.31 28.90
C GLU A 45 12.61 7.43 28.78
N ARG A 46 12.14 8.35 27.95
CA ARG A 46 10.72 8.54 27.61
C ARG A 46 10.56 8.96 26.16
N LEU A 47 9.49 8.46 25.55
CA LEU A 47 9.17 8.67 24.13
C LEU A 47 7.67 8.96 24.00
N ASP A 48 7.34 10.19 23.61
CA ASP A 48 5.97 10.58 23.28
C ASP A 48 5.86 10.79 21.77
N VAL A 49 4.92 10.11 21.11
CA VAL A 49 4.71 10.17 19.66
C VAL A 49 3.30 10.68 19.37
N LEU A 50 3.21 11.76 18.61
CA LEU A 50 1.96 12.33 18.13
C LEU A 50 1.82 12.07 16.64
N VAL A 51 0.69 11.53 16.22
CA VAL A 51 0.47 11.16 14.80
C VAL A 51 -0.85 11.69 14.27
N SER A 52 -0.90 11.94 12.96
CA SER A 52 -2.16 12.26 12.27
C SER A 52 -3.15 11.10 12.35
N GLY A 53 -4.44 11.39 12.13
CA GLY A 53 -5.49 10.39 12.13
C GLY A 53 -5.24 9.24 11.16
N ASN A 54 -4.65 9.52 10.01
CA ASN A 54 -4.35 8.48 9.01
C ASN A 54 -3.20 7.56 9.46
N ILE A 55 -2.11 8.10 10.01
CA ILE A 55 -1.03 7.29 10.60
C ILE A 55 -1.59 6.46 11.76
N TYR A 56 -2.40 7.06 12.63
CA TYR A 56 -3.03 6.36 13.75
C TYR A 56 -3.91 5.21 13.25
N LYS A 57 -4.84 5.49 12.33
CA LYS A 57 -5.76 4.51 11.74
C LYS A 57 -5.01 3.33 11.09
N ASN A 58 -4.00 3.61 10.31
CA ASN A 58 -3.29 2.58 9.54
C ASN A 58 -2.18 1.87 10.33
N GLY A 59 -1.68 2.48 11.41
CA GLY A 59 -0.57 1.94 12.18
C GLY A 59 -0.95 1.12 13.41
N MET A 60 -2.14 1.37 14.01
CA MET A 60 -2.49 0.77 15.32
C MET A 60 -2.81 -0.72 15.28
N GLY A 61 -3.26 -1.24 14.14
CA GLY A 61 -3.74 -2.64 14.05
C GLY A 61 -2.84 -3.57 13.23
N VAL A 62 -1.71 -3.09 12.71
CA VAL A 62 -0.88 -3.85 11.78
C VAL A 62 0.29 -4.53 12.47
N GLY A 63 0.61 -5.77 12.05
CA GLY A 63 1.77 -6.52 12.53
C GLY A 63 3.09 -5.84 12.18
N ILE A 64 4.00 -5.79 13.15
CA ILE A 64 5.35 -5.26 12.97
C ILE A 64 6.31 -6.41 12.67
N PRO A 65 7.05 -6.35 11.55
CA PRO A 65 7.87 -7.45 11.07
C PRO A 65 8.81 -8.03 12.14
N GLY A 66 8.75 -9.36 12.29
CA GLY A 66 9.65 -10.10 13.17
C GLY A 66 9.37 -9.97 14.68
N THR A 67 8.30 -9.30 15.10
CA THR A 67 8.01 -9.05 16.53
C THR A 67 6.97 -9.97 17.15
N GLY A 68 6.06 -10.54 16.34
CA GLY A 68 4.83 -11.16 16.82
C GLY A 68 3.87 -10.19 17.52
N MET A 69 4.06 -8.88 17.33
CA MET A 69 3.26 -7.81 17.92
C MET A 69 2.79 -6.83 16.84
N GLY A 70 1.74 -6.08 17.12
CA GLY A 70 1.22 -5.05 16.23
C GLY A 70 1.19 -3.67 16.88
N GLY A 71 1.08 -2.64 16.03
CA GLY A 71 0.78 -1.28 16.43
C GLY A 71 1.97 -0.34 16.51
N LEU A 72 1.65 0.95 16.60
CA LEU A 72 2.63 2.03 16.64
C LEU A 72 3.53 2.01 17.89
N PRO A 73 3.07 1.63 19.10
CA PRO A 73 3.93 1.65 20.27
C PRO A 73 5.18 0.77 20.13
N ILE A 74 5.04 -0.48 19.67
CA ILE A 74 6.20 -1.35 19.49
C ILE A 74 7.10 -0.87 18.33
N ALA A 75 6.53 -0.30 17.26
CA ALA A 75 7.31 0.27 16.15
C ALA A 75 8.14 1.48 16.63
N ALA A 76 7.56 2.36 17.45
CA ALA A 76 8.25 3.51 18.06
C ALA A 76 9.39 3.05 18.98
N ALA A 77 9.12 2.07 19.86
CA ALA A 77 10.13 1.48 20.76
C ALA A 77 11.31 0.89 19.97
N LEU A 78 11.03 0.11 18.91
CA LEU A 78 12.07 -0.45 18.06
C LEU A 78 12.89 0.62 17.35
N GLY A 79 12.24 1.67 16.83
CA GLY A 79 12.94 2.83 16.27
C GLY A 79 13.92 3.45 17.27
N ALA A 80 13.47 3.64 18.50
CA ALA A 80 14.28 4.21 19.59
C ALA A 80 15.38 3.27 20.10
N VAL A 81 15.21 1.96 20.02
CA VAL A 81 16.20 0.97 20.50
C VAL A 81 17.24 0.64 19.43
N CYS A 82 16.80 0.21 18.26
CA CYS A 82 17.69 -0.33 17.23
C CYS A 82 17.59 0.36 15.86
N GLY A 83 16.57 1.19 15.62
CA GLY A 83 16.39 1.87 14.35
C GLY A 83 17.59 2.73 13.96
N LYS A 84 17.89 2.78 12.65
CA LYS A 84 18.87 3.71 12.06
C LYS A 84 18.15 4.53 10.99
N SER A 85 18.19 5.87 11.13
CA SER A 85 17.43 6.75 10.24
C SER A 85 17.90 6.68 8.78
N GLU A 86 19.15 6.33 8.54
CA GLU A 86 19.72 6.12 7.20
C GLU A 86 19.05 4.98 6.41
N TYR A 87 18.40 4.04 7.09
CA TYR A 87 17.73 2.91 6.45
C TYR A 87 16.36 3.26 5.85
N GLY A 88 15.84 4.45 6.10
CA GLY A 88 14.56 4.89 5.53
C GLY A 88 13.42 3.90 5.80
N LEU A 89 12.82 3.35 4.74
CA LEU A 89 11.71 2.38 4.85
C LEU A 89 12.12 1.01 5.45
N GLU A 90 13.42 0.74 5.61
CA GLU A 90 13.95 -0.47 6.24
C GLU A 90 14.43 -0.22 7.67
N VAL A 91 14.01 0.86 8.34
CA VAL A 91 14.47 1.27 9.67
C VAL A 91 14.36 0.17 10.72
N LEU A 92 13.47 -0.80 10.54
CA LEU A 92 13.20 -1.93 11.44
C LEU A 92 13.96 -3.23 11.06
N LYS A 93 14.89 -3.21 10.09
CA LYS A 93 15.55 -4.45 9.62
C LYS A 93 16.41 -5.13 10.68
N GLU A 94 16.85 -4.41 11.72
CA GLU A 94 17.67 -4.95 12.80
C GLU A 94 16.86 -5.46 14.02
N VAL A 95 15.55 -5.58 13.90
CA VAL A 95 14.67 -6.00 15.01
C VAL A 95 15.07 -7.32 15.66
N ASN A 96 15.53 -8.29 14.88
CA ASN A 96 15.92 -9.63 15.35
C ASN A 96 17.43 -9.77 15.59
N VAL A 97 18.19 -8.68 15.66
CA VAL A 97 19.62 -8.70 15.96
C VAL A 97 19.82 -8.63 17.47
N GLY A 98 20.47 -9.64 18.04
CA GLY A 98 20.75 -9.70 19.49
C GLY A 98 19.46 -9.65 20.34
N ASP A 99 19.44 -8.77 21.32
CA ASP A 99 18.33 -8.57 22.28
C ASP A 99 17.41 -7.39 21.93
N ASN A 100 17.52 -6.85 20.72
CA ASN A 100 16.80 -5.62 20.32
C ASN A 100 15.28 -5.70 20.55
N LEU A 101 14.66 -6.83 20.17
CA LEU A 101 13.21 -7.02 20.36
C LEU A 101 12.84 -7.01 21.86
N GLN A 102 13.61 -7.69 22.69
CA GLN A 102 13.35 -7.73 24.14
C GLN A 102 13.49 -6.33 24.76
N ARG A 103 14.56 -5.61 24.45
CA ARG A 103 14.78 -4.24 24.90
C ARG A 103 13.66 -3.28 24.47
N ALA A 104 13.16 -3.44 23.24
CA ALA A 104 12.00 -2.67 22.76
C ALA A 104 10.73 -3.00 23.55
N LYS A 105 10.50 -4.29 23.88
CA LYS A 105 9.37 -4.70 24.73
C LYS A 105 9.48 -4.11 26.15
N ASP A 106 10.67 -4.13 26.71
CA ASP A 106 10.93 -3.59 28.06
C ASP A 106 10.70 -2.05 28.11
N MET A 107 10.89 -1.38 26.95
CA MET A 107 10.69 0.05 26.82
C MET A 107 9.21 0.47 26.65
N LEU A 108 8.28 -0.45 26.36
CA LEU A 108 6.89 -0.09 26.04
C LEU A 108 6.20 0.75 27.12
N GLY A 109 6.54 0.56 28.40
CA GLY A 109 6.01 1.37 29.50
C GLY A 109 6.42 2.85 29.46
N GLN A 110 7.44 3.19 28.70
CA GLN A 110 7.95 4.55 28.51
C GLN A 110 7.52 5.19 27.19
N VAL A 111 6.72 4.48 26.37
CA VAL A 111 6.26 4.93 25.06
C VAL A 111 4.78 5.28 25.09
N THR A 112 4.46 6.51 24.70
CA THR A 112 3.08 6.96 24.51
C THR A 112 2.88 7.29 23.04
N VAL A 113 1.81 6.77 22.43
CA VAL A 113 1.39 7.15 21.07
C VAL A 113 -0.02 7.72 21.14
N SER A 114 -0.19 8.94 20.66
CA SER A 114 -1.46 9.66 20.71
C SER A 114 -1.82 10.31 19.38
N LEU A 115 -3.11 10.54 19.19
CA LEU A 115 -3.63 11.28 18.05
C LEU A 115 -3.30 12.77 18.19
N LYS A 116 -2.84 13.39 17.11
CA LYS A 116 -2.75 14.84 16.95
C LYS A 116 -3.96 15.30 16.14
N GLU A 117 -4.96 15.85 16.84
CA GLU A 117 -6.25 16.24 16.23
C GLU A 117 -6.10 17.31 15.14
N ASP A 118 -5.20 18.27 15.36
CA ASP A 118 -4.86 19.38 14.47
C ASP A 118 -3.59 19.11 13.65
N ALA A 119 -3.34 17.85 13.28
CA ALA A 119 -2.17 17.49 12.49
C ALA A 119 -2.14 18.31 11.19
N PRO A 120 -1.01 18.99 10.89
CA PRO A 120 -0.93 19.89 9.75
C PRO A 120 -0.91 19.15 8.41
N ASP A 121 -0.74 17.83 8.42
CA ASP A 121 -0.76 16.98 7.23
C ASP A 121 -1.45 15.64 7.54
N LYS A 122 -2.04 15.03 6.52
CA LYS A 122 -2.61 13.68 6.59
C LYS A 122 -1.54 12.63 6.90
N LEU A 123 -0.30 12.82 6.44
CA LEU A 123 0.86 12.03 6.81
C LEU A 123 1.76 12.86 7.74
N TYR A 124 1.58 12.68 9.04
CA TYR A 124 2.32 13.41 10.07
C TYR A 124 2.67 12.49 11.24
N ALA A 125 3.95 12.45 11.60
CA ALA A 125 4.44 11.79 12.80
C ALA A 125 5.46 12.71 13.49
N GLU A 126 5.21 13.04 14.75
CA GLU A 126 6.06 13.83 15.62
C GLU A 126 6.51 12.97 16.79
N ALA A 127 7.81 12.74 16.91
CA ALA A 127 8.41 12.04 18.04
C ALA A 127 9.11 13.04 18.95
N LEU A 128 8.85 12.92 20.23
CA LEU A 128 9.48 13.68 21.30
C LEU A 128 10.15 12.71 22.25
N ALA A 129 11.48 12.75 22.31
CA ALA A 129 12.28 11.85 23.13
C ALA A 129 13.05 12.63 24.18
N THR A 130 13.13 12.09 25.41
CA THR A 130 13.86 12.69 26.53
C THR A 130 14.87 11.72 27.12
N LYS A 131 16.04 12.26 27.54
CA LYS A 131 17.08 11.51 28.23
C LYS A 131 17.84 12.47 29.18
N GLY A 132 17.70 12.27 30.47
CA GLY A 132 18.19 13.23 31.46
C GLY A 132 17.55 14.60 31.20
N ASN A 133 18.39 15.63 30.98
CA ASN A 133 17.95 16.99 30.66
C ASN A 133 17.80 17.27 29.17
N ASP A 134 18.23 16.35 28.32
CA ASP A 134 18.15 16.52 26.87
C ASP A 134 16.77 16.12 26.34
N ARG A 135 16.27 16.94 25.42
CA ARG A 135 14.99 16.73 24.72
C ARG A 135 15.18 16.91 23.23
N VAL A 136 14.74 15.94 22.46
CA VAL A 136 14.79 15.96 20.99
C VAL A 136 13.41 15.79 20.41
N LYS A 137 13.05 16.64 19.45
CA LYS A 137 11.82 16.54 18.65
C LYS A 137 12.17 16.30 17.20
N VAL A 138 11.51 15.33 16.58
CA VAL A 138 11.63 15.01 15.14
C VAL A 138 10.24 14.96 14.54
N ILE A 139 10.07 15.61 13.38
CA ILE A 139 8.82 15.58 12.62
C ILE A 139 9.07 14.98 11.23
N ILE A 140 8.21 14.03 10.87
CA ILE A 140 8.08 13.47 9.51
C ILE A 140 6.74 13.91 8.95
N ALA A 141 6.72 14.42 7.70
CA ALA A 141 5.49 14.86 7.05
C ALA A 141 5.59 14.72 5.51
N HIS A 142 4.45 14.71 4.81
CA HIS A 142 4.22 14.55 3.38
C HIS A 142 4.52 13.16 2.82
N THR A 143 5.67 12.58 3.17
CA THR A 143 6.01 11.19 2.81
C THR A 143 6.60 10.48 4.02
N HIS A 144 6.53 9.15 4.05
CA HIS A 144 6.88 8.33 5.21
C HIS A 144 8.36 8.43 5.64
N THR A 145 9.22 8.97 4.79
CA THR A 145 10.66 9.14 5.07
C THR A 145 11.13 10.59 5.07
N ASN A 146 10.24 11.56 4.87
CA ASN A 146 10.62 12.96 4.78
C ASN A 146 10.68 13.60 6.17
N ILE A 147 11.87 13.66 6.77
CA ILE A 147 12.12 14.42 7.98
C ILE A 147 12.08 15.91 7.63
N VAL A 148 11.17 16.67 8.26
CA VAL A 148 10.98 18.10 8.03
C VAL A 148 11.51 18.97 9.16
N LEU A 149 11.63 18.42 10.38
CA LEU A 149 12.18 19.12 11.55
C LEU A 149 13.00 18.17 12.41
N VAL A 150 14.14 18.66 12.88
CA VAL A 150 14.90 18.08 14.01
C VAL A 150 15.26 19.24 14.95
N GLU A 151 14.81 19.14 16.17
CA GLU A 151 15.04 20.13 17.23
C GLU A 151 15.68 19.46 18.46
N LYS A 152 16.69 20.06 19.06
CA LYS A 152 17.29 19.64 20.33
C LYS A 152 17.25 20.79 21.33
N ASN A 153 16.64 20.58 22.49
CA ASN A 153 16.57 21.56 23.61
C ASN A 153 15.99 22.92 23.18
N GLY A 154 15.08 22.95 22.19
CA GLY A 154 14.49 24.17 21.63
C GLY A 154 15.27 24.80 20.47
N GLU A 155 16.43 24.26 20.12
CA GLU A 155 17.22 24.72 18.99
C GLU A 155 16.93 23.87 17.75
N GLU A 156 16.59 24.52 16.62
CA GLU A 156 16.39 23.86 15.32
C GLU A 156 17.74 23.43 14.74
N ILE A 157 18.02 22.11 14.72
CA ILE A 157 19.23 21.53 14.09
C ILE A 157 19.03 21.36 12.59
N PHE A 158 17.82 20.99 12.20
CA PHE A 158 17.43 20.79 10.81
C PHE A 158 16.00 21.24 10.62
N LYS A 159 15.76 22.01 9.57
CA LYS A 159 14.43 22.41 9.15
C LYS A 159 14.35 22.42 7.62
N ARG A 160 13.34 21.74 7.13
CA ARG A 160 12.92 21.85 5.73
C ARG A 160 11.63 22.66 5.72
N GLU A 161 11.52 23.66 4.82
CA GLU A 161 10.26 24.41 4.72
C GLU A 161 9.10 23.46 4.55
N PHE A 162 8.22 23.50 5.54
CA PHE A 162 6.98 22.76 5.61
C PHE A 162 5.87 23.78 5.32
N ARG A 163 5.53 23.95 4.05
CA ARG A 163 4.34 24.71 3.65
C ARG A 163 3.30 23.72 3.17
N LEU A 164 2.24 23.57 3.94
CA LEU A 164 0.93 23.22 3.39
C LEU A 164 0.48 24.39 2.52
N ASP A 165 0.98 24.47 1.31
CA ASP A 165 0.39 25.37 0.32
C ASP A 165 -0.86 24.69 -0.24
N THR A 166 -1.92 24.71 0.57
CA THR A 166 -3.25 24.20 0.17
C THR A 166 -3.85 24.99 -1.00
N SER A 167 -3.20 26.09 -1.40
CA SER A 167 -3.61 26.94 -2.53
C SER A 167 -3.01 26.49 -3.87
N LYS A 168 -1.93 25.71 -3.86
CA LYS A 168 -1.37 25.10 -5.08
C LYS A 168 -1.89 23.69 -5.21
N PRO A 169 -2.41 23.30 -6.40
CA PRO A 169 -2.59 21.88 -6.69
C PRO A 169 -1.25 21.18 -6.42
N GLU A 170 -1.27 20.06 -5.68
CA GLU A 170 -0.11 19.19 -5.63
C GLU A 170 0.40 19.02 -7.06
N ASP A 171 1.71 19.18 -7.26
CA ASP A 171 2.33 18.80 -8.54
C ASP A 171 2.21 17.28 -8.64
N LYS A 172 1.08 16.88 -9.19
CA LYS A 172 0.72 15.46 -9.33
C LYS A 172 1.53 14.75 -10.41
N GLY A 173 2.54 15.46 -10.97
CA GLY A 173 3.32 14.94 -12.08
C GLY A 173 2.50 14.86 -13.38
N PRO A 174 3.07 14.24 -14.42
CA PRO A 174 2.40 14.12 -15.72
C PRO A 174 1.14 13.24 -15.63
N GLU A 175 0.03 13.76 -16.17
CA GLU A 175 -1.26 13.08 -16.16
C GLU A 175 -1.28 11.94 -17.20
N LEU A 176 -1.35 10.70 -16.71
CA LEU A 176 -1.57 9.52 -17.55
C LEU A 176 -3.02 9.49 -18.07
N SER A 177 -3.25 8.66 -19.09
CA SER A 177 -4.59 8.23 -19.47
C SER A 177 -4.63 6.73 -19.76
N VAL A 178 -5.81 6.13 -19.64
CA VAL A 178 -6.02 4.70 -19.91
C VAL A 178 -5.55 4.35 -21.33
N LYS A 179 -5.84 5.23 -22.32
CA LYS A 179 -5.40 5.01 -23.70
C LYS A 179 -3.89 5.11 -23.85
N ARG A 180 -3.23 6.09 -23.20
CA ARG A 180 -1.78 6.23 -23.25
C ARG A 180 -1.05 5.04 -22.60
N ILE A 181 -1.59 4.54 -21.48
CA ILE A 181 -1.07 3.35 -20.81
C ILE A 181 -1.19 2.12 -21.73
N TRP A 182 -2.34 1.95 -22.37
CA TRP A 182 -2.57 0.86 -23.31
C TRP A 182 -1.58 0.88 -24.47
N ASP A 183 -1.39 2.03 -25.12
CA ASP A 183 -0.45 2.18 -26.22
C ASP A 183 0.99 1.92 -25.75
N PHE A 184 1.38 2.49 -24.62
CA PHE A 184 2.71 2.30 -24.06
C PHE A 184 3.07 0.82 -23.86
N VAL A 185 2.21 0.03 -23.23
CA VAL A 185 2.52 -1.38 -22.96
C VAL A 185 2.59 -2.24 -24.22
N HIS A 186 2.03 -1.80 -25.36
CA HIS A 186 2.15 -2.48 -26.64
C HIS A 186 3.40 -2.08 -27.42
N GLU A 187 3.86 -0.84 -27.27
CA GLU A 187 4.90 -0.21 -28.10
C GLU A 187 6.28 -0.19 -27.44
N VAL A 188 6.37 -0.10 -26.09
CA VAL A 188 7.63 0.01 -25.35
C VAL A 188 8.54 -1.20 -25.57
N ASP A 189 9.88 -0.97 -25.67
CA ASP A 189 10.84 -2.08 -25.64
C ASP A 189 10.71 -2.81 -24.29
N VAL A 190 10.53 -4.13 -24.35
CA VAL A 190 10.34 -4.96 -23.14
C VAL A 190 11.49 -4.82 -22.15
N LYS A 191 12.72 -4.58 -22.64
CA LYS A 191 13.92 -4.39 -21.78
C LYS A 191 13.78 -3.22 -20.82
N ASP A 192 13.05 -2.18 -21.22
CA ASP A 192 12.84 -1.00 -20.39
C ASP A 192 11.86 -1.22 -19.24
N ILE A 193 11.01 -2.26 -19.34
CA ILE A 193 9.99 -2.61 -18.34
C ILE A 193 10.23 -3.97 -17.66
N GLU A 194 11.24 -4.76 -18.04
CA GLU A 194 11.52 -6.08 -17.43
C GLU A 194 11.76 -6.02 -15.91
N PHE A 195 12.15 -4.87 -15.38
CA PHE A 195 12.35 -4.71 -13.93
C PHE A 195 11.08 -4.99 -13.11
N VAL A 196 9.88 -4.86 -13.69
CA VAL A 196 8.62 -5.18 -12.99
C VAL A 196 8.54 -6.66 -12.61
N LEU A 197 9.25 -7.54 -13.30
CA LEU A 197 9.30 -8.98 -12.98
C LEU A 197 9.91 -9.27 -11.61
N GLN A 198 10.79 -8.40 -11.10
CA GLN A 198 11.34 -8.54 -9.75
C GLN A 198 10.24 -8.44 -8.70
N GLY A 199 9.24 -7.58 -8.94
CA GLY A 199 8.08 -7.45 -8.05
C GLY A 199 7.24 -8.73 -8.00
N ALA A 200 7.10 -9.41 -9.14
CA ALA A 200 6.40 -10.71 -9.19
C ALA A 200 7.11 -11.75 -8.32
N GLU A 201 8.43 -11.89 -8.45
CA GLU A 201 9.20 -12.86 -7.65
C GLU A 201 9.17 -12.53 -6.15
N MET A 202 9.29 -11.25 -5.79
CA MET A 202 9.19 -10.82 -4.40
C MET A 202 7.83 -11.15 -3.80
N ASN A 203 6.73 -10.84 -4.49
CA ASN A 203 5.38 -11.11 -4.01
C ASN A 203 5.02 -12.61 -4.03
N LYS A 204 5.59 -13.40 -4.94
CA LYS A 204 5.51 -14.87 -4.88
C LYS A 204 6.18 -15.42 -3.62
N ALA A 205 7.32 -14.88 -3.22
CA ALA A 205 8.07 -15.36 -2.06
C ALA A 205 7.27 -15.19 -0.74
N ILE A 206 6.63 -14.03 -0.55
CA ILE A 206 5.77 -13.84 0.64
C ILE A 206 4.47 -14.63 0.56
N SER A 207 3.92 -14.84 -0.65
CA SER A 207 2.75 -15.70 -0.85
C SER A 207 3.05 -17.16 -0.46
N ALA A 208 4.20 -17.68 -0.88
CA ALA A 208 4.65 -19.01 -0.50
C ALA A 208 4.83 -19.14 1.03
N GLU A 209 5.40 -18.12 1.67
CA GLU A 209 5.53 -18.08 3.13
C GLU A 209 4.17 -18.12 3.83
N GLY A 210 3.19 -17.33 3.36
CA GLY A 210 1.85 -17.31 3.91
C GLY A 210 1.07 -18.61 3.73
N LEU A 211 1.43 -19.44 2.74
CA LEU A 211 0.86 -20.78 2.57
C LEU A 211 1.51 -21.82 3.48
N ASN A 212 2.80 -21.65 3.80
CA ASN A 212 3.59 -22.64 4.55
C ASN A 212 3.54 -22.42 6.07
N SER A 213 3.22 -21.20 6.51
CA SER A 213 3.21 -20.81 7.93
C SER A 213 1.82 -20.33 8.35
N GLU A 214 1.63 -20.13 9.65
CA GLU A 214 0.38 -19.59 10.19
C GLU A 214 0.49 -18.08 10.35
N TYR A 215 -0.21 -17.35 9.46
CA TYR A 215 -0.26 -15.89 9.47
C TYR A 215 -1.70 -15.39 9.39
N GLY A 216 -2.01 -14.41 10.19
CA GLY A 216 -3.24 -13.63 10.12
C GLY A 216 -4.50 -14.49 10.17
N LEU A 217 -5.39 -14.31 9.19
CA LEU A 217 -6.65 -15.04 9.09
C LEU A 217 -6.52 -16.37 8.31
N GLN A 218 -5.35 -16.68 7.80
CA GLN A 218 -5.05 -17.92 7.04
C GLN A 218 -6.00 -18.15 5.86
N ILE A 219 -6.47 -17.09 5.20
CA ILE A 219 -7.47 -17.18 4.13
C ILE A 219 -6.94 -18.00 2.96
N GLY A 220 -5.73 -17.67 2.48
CA GLY A 220 -5.12 -18.40 1.38
C GLY A 220 -4.86 -19.87 1.69
N LYS A 221 -4.39 -20.17 2.90
CA LYS A 221 -4.16 -21.53 3.38
C LYS A 221 -5.47 -22.33 3.47
N THR A 222 -6.52 -21.72 4.04
CA THR A 222 -7.86 -22.32 4.13
C THR A 222 -8.44 -22.63 2.75
N LEU A 223 -8.32 -21.71 1.78
CA LEU A 223 -8.79 -21.96 0.42
C LEU A 223 -8.04 -23.14 -0.22
N LYS A 224 -6.72 -23.19 -0.07
CA LYS A 224 -5.90 -24.31 -0.59
C LYS A 224 -6.33 -25.62 0.02
N GLU A 225 -6.50 -25.70 1.34
CA GLU A 225 -6.97 -26.90 2.02
C GLU A 225 -8.38 -27.35 1.56
N ASN A 226 -9.26 -26.39 1.24
CA ASN A 226 -10.59 -26.71 0.73
C ASN A 226 -10.56 -27.25 -0.70
N ILE A 227 -9.59 -26.85 -1.54
CA ILE A 227 -9.33 -27.52 -2.82
C ILE A 227 -8.84 -28.94 -2.59
N ASP A 228 -7.86 -29.13 -1.70
CA ASP A 228 -7.28 -30.45 -1.38
C ASP A 228 -8.36 -31.42 -0.82
N LYS A 229 -9.40 -30.88 -0.16
CA LYS A 229 -10.57 -31.64 0.35
C LYS A 229 -11.69 -31.82 -0.69
N GLY A 230 -11.55 -31.26 -1.91
CA GLY A 230 -12.58 -31.31 -2.94
C GLY A 230 -13.82 -30.46 -2.68
N LEU A 231 -13.74 -29.46 -1.78
CA LEU A 231 -14.83 -28.50 -1.50
C LEU A 231 -14.81 -27.31 -2.48
N LEU A 232 -13.67 -27.03 -3.07
CA LEU A 232 -13.45 -25.98 -4.09
C LEU A 232 -12.70 -26.57 -5.28
N GLU A 233 -12.91 -25.99 -6.46
CA GLU A 233 -12.22 -26.36 -7.69
C GLU A 233 -10.86 -25.65 -7.79
N ASP A 234 -9.88 -26.32 -8.44
CA ASP A 234 -8.56 -25.75 -8.75
C ASP A 234 -8.59 -24.95 -10.05
N ASP A 235 -9.31 -23.84 -10.05
CA ASP A 235 -9.52 -22.96 -11.20
C ASP A 235 -8.74 -21.64 -11.12
N LEU A 236 -8.87 -20.79 -12.16
CA LEU A 236 -8.21 -19.48 -12.21
C LEU A 236 -8.58 -18.60 -11.01
N LEU A 237 -9.86 -18.56 -10.66
CA LEU A 237 -10.34 -17.71 -9.56
C LEU A 237 -9.72 -18.15 -8.23
N ASN A 238 -9.86 -19.42 -7.88
CA ASN A 238 -9.37 -19.93 -6.60
C ASN A 238 -7.85 -19.86 -6.50
N ARG A 239 -7.09 -20.13 -7.57
CA ARG A 239 -5.64 -19.96 -7.59
C ARG A 239 -5.21 -18.52 -7.37
N THR A 240 -5.89 -17.54 -7.99
CA THR A 240 -5.59 -16.11 -7.77
C THR A 240 -5.89 -15.68 -6.35
N LEU A 241 -7.03 -16.13 -5.80
CA LEU A 241 -7.41 -15.84 -4.42
C LEU A 241 -6.40 -16.42 -3.42
N ILE A 242 -6.02 -17.68 -3.56
CA ILE A 242 -5.04 -18.36 -2.70
C ILE A 242 -3.73 -17.56 -2.66
N ARG A 243 -3.17 -17.24 -3.82
CA ARG A 243 -1.87 -16.55 -3.89
C ARG A 243 -1.91 -15.15 -3.29
N ALA A 244 -2.91 -14.36 -3.63
CA ALA A 244 -3.01 -12.98 -3.19
C ALA A 244 -3.35 -12.86 -1.69
N THR A 245 -4.27 -13.69 -1.19
CA THR A 245 -4.67 -13.63 0.22
C THR A 245 -3.58 -14.19 1.14
N ALA A 246 -2.90 -15.27 0.76
CA ALA A 246 -1.77 -15.79 1.55
C ALA A 246 -0.64 -14.75 1.71
N ALA A 247 -0.32 -14.00 0.65
CA ALA A 247 0.66 -12.92 0.73
C ALA A 247 0.18 -11.78 1.64
N SER A 248 -1.10 -11.44 1.57
CA SER A 248 -1.70 -10.41 2.43
C SER A 248 -1.79 -10.86 3.89
N ASP A 249 -2.19 -12.11 4.16
CA ASP A 249 -2.20 -12.70 5.51
C ASP A 249 -0.81 -12.59 6.15
N ALA A 250 0.24 -13.05 5.45
CA ALA A 250 1.60 -12.99 5.93
C ALA A 250 2.06 -11.55 6.19
N ARG A 251 1.82 -10.64 5.22
CA ARG A 251 2.23 -9.24 5.35
C ARG A 251 1.55 -8.53 6.52
N MET A 252 0.24 -8.70 6.66
CA MET A 252 -0.56 -7.98 7.67
C MET A 252 -0.28 -8.47 9.08
N ASP A 253 0.24 -9.69 9.21
CA ASP A 253 0.63 -10.30 10.48
C ASP A 253 2.12 -10.12 10.82
N GLY A 254 2.86 -9.36 10.01
CA GLY A 254 4.25 -9.00 10.30
C GLY A 254 5.29 -10.02 9.85
N CYS A 255 5.04 -10.73 8.75
CA CYS A 255 6.06 -11.57 8.10
C CYS A 255 7.31 -10.74 7.75
N PRO A 256 8.52 -11.21 8.08
CA PRO A 256 9.76 -10.48 7.82
C PRO A 256 10.27 -10.63 6.37
N LYS A 257 9.36 -10.78 5.41
CA LYS A 257 9.68 -10.78 3.97
C LYS A 257 9.21 -9.47 3.33
N PRO A 258 10.04 -8.87 2.44
CA PRO A 258 9.63 -7.67 1.72
C PRO A 258 8.54 -7.98 0.70
N VAL A 259 7.77 -6.96 0.35
CA VAL A 259 6.82 -6.96 -0.77
C VAL A 259 7.17 -5.85 -1.75
N MET A 260 6.92 -6.07 -3.03
CA MET A 260 6.85 -4.99 -4.00
C MET A 260 5.53 -4.25 -3.80
N THR A 261 5.63 -2.94 -3.58
CA THR A 261 4.46 -2.07 -3.37
C THR A 261 3.89 -1.56 -4.70
N ASN A 262 2.73 -0.94 -4.63
CA ASN A 262 2.24 -0.02 -5.65
C ASN A 262 1.66 1.19 -4.92
N SER A 263 2.05 2.40 -5.36
CA SER A 263 1.61 3.67 -4.78
C SER A 263 1.74 3.71 -3.24
N GLY A 264 2.88 3.22 -2.72
CA GLY A 264 3.17 3.20 -1.30
C GLY A 264 2.45 2.13 -0.47
N SER A 265 1.61 1.28 -1.08
CA SER A 265 0.87 0.22 -0.38
C SER A 265 1.31 -1.19 -0.79
N GLY A 266 1.73 -2.01 0.20
CA GLY A 266 2.11 -3.40 -0.06
C GLY A 266 0.94 -4.29 -0.47
N ASN A 267 -0.26 -4.11 0.10
CA ASN A 267 -1.43 -4.88 -0.33
C ASN A 267 -1.90 -4.48 -1.74
N GLN A 268 -1.75 -3.22 -2.13
CA GLN A 268 -1.95 -2.84 -3.54
C GLN A 268 -0.92 -3.55 -4.43
N GLY A 269 0.37 -3.54 -4.04
CA GLY A 269 1.40 -4.26 -4.76
C GLY A 269 1.08 -5.76 -4.90
N ILE A 270 0.76 -6.45 -3.80
CA ILE A 270 0.32 -7.86 -3.83
C ILE A 270 -0.81 -8.05 -4.85
N THR A 271 -1.79 -7.16 -4.86
CA THR A 271 -3.00 -7.28 -5.70
C THR A 271 -2.73 -6.97 -7.17
N VAL A 272 -1.84 -6.03 -7.52
CA VAL A 272 -1.50 -5.75 -8.93
C VAL A 272 -0.56 -6.81 -9.53
N TYR A 273 0.16 -7.59 -8.70
CA TYR A 273 1.13 -8.57 -9.17
C TYR A 273 0.59 -10.00 -9.19
N LEU A 274 0.13 -10.53 -8.07
CA LEU A 274 -0.11 -11.97 -7.93
C LEU A 274 -1.26 -12.51 -8.80
N PRO A 275 -2.42 -11.84 -8.94
CA PRO A 275 -3.47 -12.29 -9.86
C PRO A 275 -3.00 -12.33 -11.30
N VAL A 276 -2.16 -11.38 -11.72
CA VAL A 276 -1.62 -11.30 -13.08
C VAL A 276 -0.63 -12.44 -13.33
N VAL A 277 0.23 -12.74 -12.35
CA VAL A 277 1.15 -13.90 -12.43
C VAL A 277 0.37 -15.20 -12.60
N VAL A 278 -0.65 -15.44 -11.78
CA VAL A 278 -1.48 -16.65 -11.87
C VAL A 278 -2.22 -16.74 -13.22
N ALA A 279 -2.74 -15.61 -13.70
CA ALA A 279 -3.38 -15.57 -15.03
C ALA A 279 -2.37 -15.87 -16.16
N ALA A 280 -1.16 -15.29 -16.09
CA ALA A 280 -0.10 -15.56 -17.05
C ALA A 280 0.31 -17.05 -17.07
N GLU A 281 0.46 -17.66 -15.89
CA GLU A 281 0.71 -19.11 -15.73
C GLU A 281 -0.44 -19.93 -16.36
N LYS A 282 -1.70 -19.56 -16.11
CA LYS A 282 -2.89 -20.27 -16.62
C LYS A 282 -2.99 -20.20 -18.12
N PHE A 283 -2.64 -19.06 -18.74
CA PHE A 283 -2.77 -18.85 -20.20
C PHE A 283 -1.47 -19.17 -20.96
N GLY A 284 -0.42 -19.61 -20.28
CA GLY A 284 0.87 -19.93 -20.91
C GLY A 284 1.56 -18.70 -21.52
N ALA A 285 1.42 -17.54 -20.89
CA ALA A 285 1.98 -16.29 -21.37
C ALA A 285 3.52 -16.32 -21.35
N SER A 286 4.13 -15.72 -22.37
CA SER A 286 5.58 -15.54 -22.43
C SER A 286 6.08 -14.58 -21.34
N ARG A 287 7.40 -14.60 -21.08
CA ARG A 287 8.05 -13.64 -20.16
C ARG A 287 7.76 -12.18 -20.55
N GLU A 288 7.78 -11.86 -21.84
CA GLU A 288 7.44 -10.55 -22.37
C GLU A 288 5.97 -10.19 -22.11
N GLN A 289 5.04 -11.09 -22.41
CA GLN A 289 3.62 -10.87 -22.16
C GLN A 289 3.34 -10.64 -20.66
N LEU A 290 4.03 -11.37 -19.76
CA LEU A 290 3.94 -11.15 -18.34
C LEU A 290 4.48 -9.76 -17.94
N ALA A 291 5.64 -9.34 -18.46
CA ALA A 291 6.18 -8.02 -18.16
C ALA A 291 5.25 -6.89 -18.60
N ARG A 292 4.68 -6.96 -19.80
CA ARG A 292 3.70 -6.01 -20.33
C ARG A 292 2.41 -6.00 -19.51
N ALA A 293 1.89 -7.14 -19.12
CA ALA A 293 0.70 -7.26 -18.27
C ALA A 293 0.93 -6.67 -16.87
N LEU A 294 2.09 -6.93 -16.27
CA LEU A 294 2.46 -6.35 -14.98
C LEU A 294 2.64 -4.84 -15.05
N ALA A 295 3.27 -4.31 -16.12
CA ALA A 295 3.37 -2.88 -16.35
C ALA A 295 1.97 -2.24 -16.49
N LEU A 296 1.08 -2.86 -17.28
CA LEU A 296 -0.32 -2.43 -17.44
C LEU A 296 -1.04 -2.38 -16.09
N SER A 297 -0.97 -3.47 -15.31
CA SER A 297 -1.62 -3.57 -14.00
C SER A 297 -1.16 -2.45 -13.06
N ASN A 298 0.15 -2.25 -12.97
CA ASN A 298 0.72 -1.21 -12.11
C ASN A 298 0.33 0.20 -12.56
N LEU A 299 0.40 0.50 -13.86
CA LEU A 299 0.11 1.84 -14.40
C LEU A 299 -1.37 2.21 -14.28
N ILE A 300 -2.29 1.28 -14.53
CA ILE A 300 -3.74 1.53 -14.32
C ILE A 300 -4.01 1.82 -12.85
N ALA A 301 -3.41 1.07 -11.93
CA ALA A 301 -3.54 1.34 -10.50
C ALA A 301 -2.98 2.72 -10.13
N VAL A 302 -1.79 3.07 -10.59
CA VAL A 302 -1.16 4.39 -10.35
C VAL A 302 -2.04 5.52 -10.91
N HIS A 303 -2.58 5.35 -12.13
CA HIS A 303 -3.44 6.35 -12.76
C HIS A 303 -4.71 6.64 -11.96
N ILE A 304 -5.39 5.59 -11.47
CA ILE A 304 -6.58 5.77 -10.63
C ILE A 304 -6.20 6.37 -9.27
N HIS A 305 -5.07 5.93 -8.68
CA HIS A 305 -4.56 6.43 -7.41
C HIS A 305 -4.27 7.94 -7.45
N HIS A 306 -3.80 8.45 -8.57
CA HIS A 306 -3.54 9.88 -8.79
C HIS A 306 -4.76 10.76 -8.45
N TYR A 307 -5.99 10.28 -8.71
CA TYR A 307 -7.22 11.02 -8.40
C TYR A 307 -7.73 10.79 -6.98
N MET A 308 -7.40 9.64 -6.37
CA MET A 308 -7.82 9.33 -5.00
C MET A 308 -6.95 9.96 -3.91
N GLY A 309 -5.69 10.31 -4.27
CA GLY A 309 -4.69 10.78 -3.30
C GLY A 309 -4.22 9.67 -2.34
N HIS A 310 -3.14 9.97 -1.61
CA HIS A 310 -2.41 8.97 -0.82
C HIS A 310 -3.18 8.39 0.37
N LEU A 311 -4.16 9.12 0.91
CA LEU A 311 -4.87 8.75 2.14
C LEU A 311 -6.36 9.02 1.97
N SER A 312 -7.11 7.98 1.60
CA SER A 312 -8.55 8.00 1.41
C SER A 312 -9.20 6.94 2.29
N ALA A 313 -10.44 7.16 2.72
CA ALA A 313 -11.26 6.11 3.32
C ALA A 313 -11.78 5.09 2.29
N LEU A 314 -11.60 5.32 1.00
CA LEU A 314 -11.84 4.32 -0.03
C LEU A 314 -10.65 3.34 -0.08
N CYS A 315 -10.94 2.05 -0.09
CA CYS A 315 -9.90 1.03 -0.03
C CYS A 315 -9.07 0.97 -1.32
N GLY A 316 -7.73 1.03 -1.22
CA GLY A 316 -6.81 0.92 -2.34
C GLY A 316 -6.91 -0.41 -3.11
N ILE A 317 -7.57 -1.42 -2.57
CA ILE A 317 -7.82 -2.69 -3.26
C ILE A 317 -8.76 -2.54 -4.46
N LEU A 318 -9.68 -1.56 -4.45
CA LEU A 318 -10.44 -1.18 -5.65
C LEU A 318 -9.48 -0.85 -6.80
N ILE A 319 -8.51 0.01 -6.53
CA ILE A 319 -7.55 0.51 -7.52
C ILE A 319 -6.67 -0.64 -8.04
N ALA A 320 -6.06 -1.37 -7.11
CA ALA A 320 -5.16 -2.46 -7.42
C ALA A 320 -5.88 -3.62 -8.12
N GLY A 321 -7.09 -3.95 -7.68
CA GLY A 321 -7.96 -4.93 -8.34
C GLY A 321 -8.33 -4.52 -9.77
N THR A 322 -8.56 -3.22 -10.01
CA THR A 322 -8.83 -2.68 -11.35
C THR A 322 -7.60 -2.83 -12.26
N GLY A 323 -6.40 -2.56 -11.73
CA GLY A 323 -5.15 -2.82 -12.45
C GLY A 323 -4.99 -4.29 -12.82
N ALA A 324 -5.17 -5.19 -11.85
CA ALA A 324 -5.11 -6.64 -12.07
C ALA A 324 -6.16 -7.12 -13.09
N ALA A 325 -7.39 -6.64 -13.00
CA ALA A 325 -8.48 -6.97 -13.93
C ALA A 325 -8.13 -6.57 -15.37
N SER A 326 -7.56 -5.36 -15.56
CA SER A 326 -7.10 -4.86 -16.86
C SER A 326 -6.02 -5.77 -17.47
N ALA A 327 -5.05 -6.19 -16.64
CA ALA A 327 -3.97 -7.07 -17.07
C ALA A 327 -4.45 -8.50 -17.36
N ILE A 328 -5.41 -9.03 -16.60
CA ILE A 328 -6.05 -10.33 -16.89
C ILE A 328 -6.78 -10.26 -18.23
N THR A 329 -7.53 -9.18 -18.47
CA THR A 329 -8.21 -8.94 -19.76
C THR A 329 -7.20 -8.92 -20.92
N TYR A 330 -6.06 -8.22 -20.76
CA TYR A 330 -4.97 -8.20 -21.73
C TYR A 330 -4.42 -9.61 -22.00
N LEU A 331 -4.12 -10.39 -20.97
CA LEU A 331 -3.59 -11.75 -21.09
C LEU A 331 -4.59 -12.73 -21.77
N MET A 332 -5.88 -12.46 -21.69
CA MET A 332 -6.94 -13.18 -22.39
C MET A 332 -7.06 -12.76 -23.87
N GLY A 333 -6.22 -11.85 -24.36
CA GLY A 333 -6.29 -11.32 -25.73
C GLY A 333 -7.37 -10.26 -25.92
N GLY A 334 -7.81 -9.59 -24.84
CA GLY A 334 -8.80 -8.53 -24.91
C GLY A 334 -8.30 -7.28 -25.62
N THR A 335 -9.24 -6.55 -26.23
CA THR A 335 -8.99 -5.26 -26.89
C THR A 335 -8.96 -4.11 -25.88
N TYR A 336 -8.60 -2.89 -26.34
CA TYR A 336 -8.75 -1.66 -25.57
C TYR A 336 -10.17 -1.48 -25.02
N ASP A 337 -11.19 -1.72 -25.82
CA ASP A 337 -12.59 -1.61 -25.40
C ASP A 337 -12.96 -2.64 -24.33
N ASN A 338 -12.41 -3.85 -24.40
CA ASN A 338 -12.58 -4.84 -23.33
C ASN A 338 -11.96 -4.34 -22.03
N MET A 339 -10.76 -3.78 -22.09
CA MET A 339 -10.11 -3.23 -20.90
C MET A 339 -10.90 -2.05 -20.31
N VAL A 340 -11.39 -1.13 -21.13
CA VAL A 340 -12.25 -0.02 -20.67
C VAL A 340 -13.51 -0.54 -19.97
N ASN A 341 -14.17 -1.55 -20.54
CA ASN A 341 -15.35 -2.17 -19.92
C ASN A 341 -15.00 -2.87 -18.60
N THR A 342 -13.83 -3.51 -18.51
CA THR A 342 -13.32 -4.12 -17.29
C THR A 342 -13.14 -3.06 -16.19
N ILE A 343 -12.49 -1.93 -16.51
CA ILE A 343 -12.30 -0.82 -15.55
C ILE A 343 -13.66 -0.28 -15.08
N LYS A 344 -14.59 -0.02 -15.98
CA LYS A 344 -15.95 0.43 -15.63
C LYS A 344 -16.67 -0.54 -14.70
N THR A 345 -16.58 -1.84 -14.97
CA THR A 345 -17.17 -2.89 -14.14
C THR A 345 -16.57 -2.88 -12.74
N MET A 346 -15.26 -2.74 -12.61
CA MET A 346 -14.59 -2.64 -11.31
C MET A 346 -15.01 -1.39 -10.54
N CYS A 347 -15.06 -0.23 -11.21
CA CYS A 347 -15.52 1.02 -10.59
C CYS A 347 -16.98 0.93 -10.12
N SER A 348 -17.87 0.34 -10.93
CA SER A 348 -19.27 0.15 -10.55
C SER A 348 -19.44 -0.80 -9.36
N ASN A 349 -18.62 -1.85 -9.27
CA ASN A 349 -18.74 -2.90 -8.27
C ASN A 349 -18.13 -2.52 -6.91
N LEU A 350 -16.92 -1.98 -6.90
CA LEU A 350 -16.13 -1.84 -5.68
C LEU A 350 -16.05 -0.42 -5.11
N THR A 351 -16.57 0.59 -5.78
CA THR A 351 -16.61 1.95 -5.25
C THR A 351 -17.59 2.02 -4.09
N GLY A 352 -17.08 1.92 -2.90
CA GLY A 352 -17.84 1.78 -1.65
C GLY A 352 -17.11 0.84 -0.66
N MET A 353 -16.07 0.12 -1.12
CA MET A 353 -15.22 -0.64 -0.22
C MET A 353 -14.40 0.31 0.65
N MET A 354 -14.75 0.40 1.91
CA MET A 354 -14.18 1.34 2.87
C MET A 354 -12.86 0.82 3.46
N CYS A 355 -11.90 1.71 3.68
CA CYS A 355 -10.65 1.46 4.39
C CYS A 355 -10.76 1.94 5.85
N ASP A 356 -10.73 1.02 6.79
CA ASP A 356 -10.78 1.25 8.23
C ASP A 356 -9.44 0.94 8.91
N GLY A 357 -8.35 1.15 8.21
CA GLY A 357 -6.98 0.94 8.68
C GLY A 357 -6.37 -0.41 8.33
N ALA A 358 -5.04 -0.48 8.40
CA ALA A 358 -4.29 -1.70 8.10
C ALA A 358 -4.38 -2.71 9.26
N LYS A 359 -4.79 -3.95 8.95
CA LYS A 359 -5.01 -5.04 9.91
C LYS A 359 -5.14 -6.38 9.19
N GLN A 360 -5.11 -7.48 9.93
CA GLN A 360 -5.28 -8.82 9.37
C GLN A 360 -6.51 -8.93 8.45
N GLY A 361 -7.63 -8.29 8.79
CA GLY A 361 -8.83 -8.24 7.96
C GLY A 361 -8.67 -7.62 6.56
N CYS A 362 -7.53 -6.98 6.26
CA CYS A 362 -7.22 -6.50 4.91
C CYS A 362 -7.12 -7.64 3.89
N ALA A 363 -6.74 -8.85 4.31
CA ALA A 363 -6.71 -10.02 3.44
C ALA A 363 -8.10 -10.39 2.91
N LEU A 364 -9.18 -10.15 3.68
CA LEU A 364 -10.56 -10.29 3.21
C LEU A 364 -10.91 -9.28 2.11
N LYS A 365 -10.37 -8.06 2.19
CA LYS A 365 -10.56 -7.05 1.15
C LYS A 365 -9.80 -7.40 -0.12
N VAL A 366 -8.58 -7.95 0.02
CA VAL A 366 -7.83 -8.52 -1.10
C VAL A 366 -8.62 -9.65 -1.76
N TYR A 367 -9.20 -10.56 -0.98
CA TYR A 367 -10.09 -11.61 -1.49
C TYR A 367 -11.21 -11.02 -2.35
N SER A 368 -11.97 -10.05 -1.82
CA SER A 368 -13.09 -9.44 -2.53
C SER A 368 -12.65 -8.71 -3.81
N GLY A 369 -11.55 -7.95 -3.74
CA GLY A 369 -11.04 -7.20 -4.88
C GLY A 369 -10.50 -8.09 -5.99
N VAL A 370 -9.78 -9.17 -5.64
CA VAL A 370 -9.26 -10.15 -6.62
C VAL A 370 -10.39 -10.96 -7.24
N SER A 371 -11.38 -11.36 -6.43
CA SER A 371 -12.58 -12.04 -6.96
C SER A 371 -13.30 -11.18 -7.99
N ALA A 372 -13.56 -9.91 -7.67
CA ALA A 372 -14.16 -8.96 -8.58
C ALA A 372 -13.32 -8.76 -9.86
N ALA A 373 -11.98 -8.72 -9.73
CA ALA A 373 -11.07 -8.53 -10.86
C ALA A 373 -11.18 -9.64 -11.89
N VAL A 374 -11.16 -10.90 -11.45
CA VAL A 374 -11.33 -12.05 -12.34
C VAL A 374 -12.71 -12.02 -13.02
N GLN A 375 -13.77 -11.75 -12.25
CA GLN A 375 -15.14 -11.68 -12.78
C GLN A 375 -15.29 -10.54 -13.80
N ALA A 376 -14.76 -9.36 -13.54
CA ALA A 376 -14.84 -8.22 -14.45
C ALA A 376 -14.15 -8.52 -15.80
N ALA A 377 -12.97 -9.14 -15.76
CA ALA A 377 -12.27 -9.57 -16.97
C ALA A 377 -13.10 -10.58 -17.78
N LEU A 378 -13.64 -11.61 -17.13
CA LEU A 378 -14.47 -12.65 -17.81
C LEU A 378 -15.74 -12.07 -18.42
N LEU A 379 -16.43 -11.15 -17.75
CA LEU A 379 -17.62 -10.48 -18.28
C LEU A 379 -17.27 -9.66 -19.52
N SER A 380 -16.22 -8.86 -19.44
CA SER A 380 -15.79 -8.01 -20.54
C SER A 380 -15.36 -8.81 -21.79
N MET A 381 -14.68 -9.94 -21.60
CA MET A 381 -14.29 -10.81 -22.71
C MET A 381 -15.50 -11.45 -23.41
N ARG A 382 -16.66 -11.49 -22.78
CA ARG A 382 -17.93 -11.88 -23.39
C ARG A 382 -18.72 -10.72 -23.99
N GLY A 383 -18.14 -9.51 -24.00
CA GLY A 383 -18.81 -8.30 -24.49
C GLY A 383 -19.89 -7.76 -23.56
N ILE A 384 -19.96 -8.26 -22.31
CA ILE A 384 -20.90 -7.75 -21.30
C ILE A 384 -20.34 -6.44 -20.75
N LYS A 385 -21.16 -5.39 -20.74
CA LYS A 385 -20.81 -4.03 -20.34
C LYS A 385 -21.70 -3.59 -19.19
N THR A 386 -21.14 -2.83 -18.24
CA THR A 386 -21.93 -2.01 -17.34
C THR A 386 -22.56 -0.85 -18.09
N ASN A 387 -23.76 -0.46 -17.71
CA ASN A 387 -24.39 0.75 -18.25
C ASN A 387 -23.58 1.98 -17.82
N ASN A 388 -23.71 3.06 -18.61
CA ASN A 388 -23.16 4.35 -18.25
C ASN A 388 -24.15 5.09 -17.34
N ASP A 389 -24.30 4.61 -16.10
CA ASP A 389 -25.22 5.13 -15.08
C ASP A 389 -24.51 5.26 -13.72
N GLY A 390 -25.17 5.92 -12.77
CA GLY A 390 -24.57 6.21 -11.48
C GLY A 390 -23.30 7.03 -11.59
N ILE A 391 -22.16 6.47 -11.16
CA ILE A 391 -20.83 7.12 -11.24
C ILE A 391 -20.07 6.76 -12.51
N VAL A 392 -20.58 5.80 -13.29
CA VAL A 392 -19.95 5.34 -14.53
C VAL A 392 -20.43 6.20 -15.69
N GLU A 393 -19.47 6.76 -16.44
CA GLU A 393 -19.72 7.57 -17.62
C GLU A 393 -19.26 6.87 -18.91
N GLU A 394 -19.65 7.41 -20.07
CA GLU A 394 -19.16 6.91 -21.35
C GLU A 394 -17.65 7.06 -21.48
N ASP A 395 -17.12 8.21 -21.07
CA ASP A 395 -15.69 8.48 -20.98
C ASP A 395 -15.08 7.82 -19.73
N ILE A 396 -14.10 6.95 -19.95
CA ILE A 396 -13.41 6.23 -18.88
C ILE A 396 -12.67 7.17 -17.92
N GLU A 397 -12.07 8.25 -18.43
CA GLU A 397 -11.34 9.20 -17.61
C GLU A 397 -12.28 9.97 -16.66
N ARG A 398 -13.51 10.25 -17.09
CA ARG A 398 -14.53 10.83 -16.21
C ARG A 398 -14.97 9.86 -15.13
N THR A 399 -15.15 8.57 -15.49
CA THR A 399 -15.45 7.51 -14.50
C THR A 399 -14.36 7.46 -13.42
N ILE A 400 -13.09 7.46 -13.81
CA ILE A 400 -11.95 7.44 -12.88
C ILE A 400 -11.94 8.70 -11.98
N ARG A 401 -12.19 9.87 -12.56
CA ARG A 401 -12.32 11.13 -11.80
C ARG A 401 -13.47 11.10 -10.80
N ASN A 402 -14.60 10.50 -11.15
CA ASN A 402 -15.75 10.34 -10.24
C ASN A 402 -15.39 9.42 -9.06
N VAL A 403 -14.68 8.32 -9.30
CA VAL A 403 -14.13 7.47 -8.23
C VAL A 403 -13.20 8.26 -7.31
N GLY A 404 -12.30 9.07 -7.91
CA GLY A 404 -11.41 9.95 -7.16
C GLY A 404 -12.15 10.96 -6.30
N LEU A 405 -13.21 11.57 -6.83
CA LEU A 405 -14.04 12.54 -6.11
C LEU A 405 -14.75 11.91 -4.91
N ILE A 406 -15.27 10.67 -5.07
CA ILE A 406 -15.86 9.91 -3.96
C ILE A 406 -14.80 9.59 -2.92
N GLY A 407 -13.63 9.10 -3.34
CA GLY A 407 -12.53 8.74 -2.45
C GLY A 407 -11.93 9.92 -1.68
N THR A 408 -12.01 11.13 -2.22
CA THR A 408 -11.53 12.36 -1.55
C THR A 408 -12.64 13.06 -0.78
N LYS A 409 -13.52 13.79 -1.47
CA LYS A 409 -14.58 14.59 -0.83
C LYS A 409 -15.70 13.74 -0.24
N GLY A 410 -16.14 12.69 -0.98
CA GLY A 410 -17.26 11.85 -0.55
C GLY A 410 -16.98 11.04 0.71
N MET A 411 -15.71 10.69 0.95
CA MET A 411 -15.30 9.86 2.10
C MET A 411 -14.71 10.66 3.28
N GLU A 412 -14.69 11.98 3.24
CA GLU A 412 -14.08 12.81 4.28
C GLU A 412 -14.74 12.60 5.66
N GLU A 413 -16.06 12.64 5.71
CA GLU A 413 -16.80 12.39 6.97
C GLU A 413 -16.74 10.91 7.38
N THR A 414 -16.66 10.00 6.42
CA THR A 414 -16.48 8.57 6.69
C THR A 414 -15.15 8.33 7.40
N ASP A 415 -14.07 8.97 6.96
CA ASP A 415 -12.74 8.85 7.56
C ASP A 415 -12.72 9.36 8.99
N LYS A 416 -13.31 10.53 9.26
CA LYS A 416 -13.48 11.10 10.60
C LYS A 416 -14.29 10.17 11.51
N THR A 417 -15.37 9.61 10.99
CA THR A 417 -16.24 8.68 11.73
C THR A 417 -15.50 7.41 12.11
N ILE A 418 -14.74 6.81 11.17
CA ILE A 418 -13.90 5.63 11.43
C ILE A 418 -12.89 5.92 12.53
N LEU A 419 -12.16 7.03 12.42
CA LEU A 419 -11.16 7.43 13.40
C LEU A 419 -11.77 7.60 14.79
N ASN A 420 -12.92 8.28 14.87
CA ASN A 420 -13.65 8.46 16.13
C ASN A 420 -14.06 7.12 16.78
N ILE A 421 -14.58 6.18 15.97
CA ILE A 421 -14.89 4.82 16.44
C ILE A 421 -13.63 4.13 16.98
N MET A 422 -12.50 4.25 16.28
CA MET A 422 -11.24 3.60 16.69
C MET A 422 -10.67 4.18 18.00
N CYS A 423 -10.73 5.50 18.18
CA CYS A 423 -10.25 6.16 19.39
C CYS A 423 -11.13 5.87 20.62
N ASN A 424 -12.42 5.58 20.43
CA ASN A 424 -13.39 5.32 21.50
C ASN A 424 -13.61 3.82 21.79
N LYS A 425 -12.86 2.91 21.16
CA LYS A 425 -12.87 1.48 21.53
C LYS A 425 -12.33 1.30 22.94
N LYS A 426 -13.14 0.62 23.79
CA LYS A 426 -12.76 0.20 25.13
C LYS A 426 -11.88 -1.05 25.07
#